data_9c52f6344dab2fd798e0efb2833f6506
#
_entry.id   9c52f6344dab2fd798e0efb2833f6506
#
_cell.length_a   1.000
_cell.length_b   1.000
_cell.length_c   1.000
_cell.angle_alpha   90.00
_cell.angle_beta   90.00
_cell.angle_gamma   90.00
#
_symmetry.space_group_name_H-M   'P 1'
#
loop_
_entity.id
_entity.type
_entity.pdbx_description
1 polymer ?
#
loop_
_entity_poly.entity_id
_entity_poly.type
_entity_poly.pdbx_seq_one_letter_code
_entity_poly.pdbx_strand_id
1 'polypeptide(L)'
;MLAGVRQIVAVTAAGLRALPDRLGASLVIVVGMALVVAVTISILSMSVGFMRTVYNTGRVDRAIVLSHGSQYEFASAISRDNVLTIGDAPGIKIAGDGKPIVSAEYLVAVLVTKKSDGLDAYVSLRGVGPEDMALRPEIKLVSGRMFLPARHELIVGKSALAQFEGLQVGSQVPLADGDWTITGSFESNGDEHESELLADAETALSAMRGNTFHSVTVMLERPESLQQFRAAIAANPTLAVDVTRETAFLADQSKYLNSFLTLIAYLVGGIMGLGATFGALNTMYTAVSARAMEIATLRAIGFGGVAVVVSVLAESLVLAISGAAVGAVAAWIVFNGNLHTVGGLVFRLAVTPSLIALGLGFAFTLGFVGGLFPAIRAASLPVADALRAT
;
A
#
# COMPACT_ATOMS: atom_id res chain seq x y z
N MET A 1 -36.05 -9.90 -33.66
CA MET A 1 -34.95 -9.86 -32.65
C MET A 1 -33.81 -10.83 -32.97
N LEU A 2 -34.04 -12.11 -33.27
CA LEU A 2 -33.00 -13.11 -33.57
C LEU A 2 -32.08 -12.77 -34.75
N ALA A 3 -32.62 -12.15 -35.84
CA ALA A 3 -31.81 -11.73 -36.98
C ALA A 3 -30.79 -10.64 -36.66
N GLY A 4 -31.18 -9.66 -35.84
CA GLY A 4 -30.27 -8.58 -35.40
C GLY A 4 -29.12 -9.08 -34.52
N VAL A 5 -29.38 -10.02 -33.59
CA VAL A 5 -28.34 -10.64 -32.75
C VAL A 5 -27.33 -11.43 -33.59
N ARG A 6 -27.81 -12.19 -34.59
CA ARG A 6 -26.93 -12.93 -35.53
C ARG A 6 -26.03 -11.98 -36.33
N GLN A 7 -26.56 -10.83 -36.76
CA GLN A 7 -25.77 -9.81 -37.45
C GLN A 7 -24.67 -9.23 -36.56
N ILE A 8 -25.00 -8.87 -35.31
CA ILE A 8 -24.02 -8.37 -34.33
C ILE A 8 -22.88 -9.38 -34.12
N VAL A 9 -23.24 -10.65 -33.88
CA VAL A 9 -22.23 -11.70 -33.64
C VAL A 9 -21.34 -11.90 -34.88
N ALA A 10 -21.93 -11.93 -36.08
CA ALA A 10 -21.16 -12.14 -37.30
C ALA A 10 -20.18 -11.00 -37.59
N VAL A 11 -20.61 -9.73 -37.46
CA VAL A 11 -19.76 -8.54 -37.70
C VAL A 11 -18.68 -8.44 -36.66
N THR A 12 -19.02 -8.66 -35.37
CA THR A 12 -18.05 -8.65 -34.27
C THR A 12 -17.00 -9.75 -34.43
N ALA A 13 -17.41 -10.97 -34.78
CA ALA A 13 -16.47 -12.07 -35.02
C ALA A 13 -15.53 -11.79 -36.20
N ALA A 14 -16.02 -11.19 -37.27
CA ALA A 14 -15.19 -10.76 -38.40
C ALA A 14 -14.19 -9.67 -37.99
N GLY A 15 -14.65 -8.65 -37.26
CA GLY A 15 -13.79 -7.59 -36.72
C GLY A 15 -12.68 -8.08 -35.83
N LEU A 16 -13.00 -8.96 -34.87
CA LEU A 16 -12.01 -9.54 -33.96
C LEU A 16 -10.97 -10.42 -34.66
N ARG A 17 -11.38 -11.17 -35.72
CA ARG A 17 -10.47 -11.99 -36.52
C ARG A 17 -9.48 -11.15 -37.34
N ALA A 18 -9.83 -9.93 -37.69
CA ALA A 18 -8.97 -8.99 -38.41
C ALA A 18 -7.98 -8.22 -37.53
N LEU A 19 -8.04 -8.36 -36.20
CA LEU A 19 -7.10 -7.69 -35.24
C LEU A 19 -5.62 -8.08 -35.49
N PRO A 20 -5.27 -9.36 -35.77
CA PRO A 20 -3.89 -9.73 -36.05
C PRO A 20 -3.31 -9.07 -37.31
N ASP A 21 -4.13 -8.74 -38.30
CA ASP A 21 -3.68 -8.08 -39.54
C ASP A 21 -3.26 -6.61 -39.31
N ARG A 22 -3.50 -6.07 -38.09
CA ARG A 22 -3.29 -4.66 -37.72
C ARG A 22 -2.48 -4.54 -36.43
N LEU A 23 -1.50 -5.41 -36.21
CA LEU A 23 -0.70 -5.48 -34.98
C LEU A 23 -0.14 -4.14 -34.54
N GLY A 24 0.35 -3.29 -35.46
CA GLY A 24 0.93 -1.99 -35.12
C GLY A 24 -0.06 -1.06 -34.41
N ALA A 25 -1.27 -0.92 -34.95
CA ALA A 25 -2.33 -0.10 -34.40
C ALA A 25 -2.86 -0.70 -33.05
N SER A 26 -3.07 -2.02 -33.04
CA SER A 26 -3.54 -2.74 -31.84
C SER A 26 -2.54 -2.66 -30.68
N LEU A 27 -1.23 -2.76 -30.95
CA LEU A 27 -0.18 -2.67 -29.96
C LEU A 27 -0.15 -1.30 -29.26
N VAL A 28 -0.42 -0.21 -29.96
CA VAL A 28 -0.46 1.14 -29.34
C VAL A 28 -1.52 1.18 -28.22
N ILE A 29 -2.70 0.62 -28.47
CA ILE A 29 -3.79 0.58 -27.49
C ILE A 29 -3.41 -0.37 -26.34
N VAL A 30 -2.92 -1.57 -26.66
CA VAL A 30 -2.55 -2.59 -25.66
C VAL A 30 -1.43 -2.08 -24.75
N VAL A 31 -0.36 -1.52 -25.32
CA VAL A 31 0.78 -0.98 -24.54
C VAL A 31 0.34 0.23 -23.71
N GLY A 32 -0.41 1.16 -24.29
CA GLY A 32 -0.94 2.32 -23.57
C GLY A 32 -1.78 1.91 -22.36
N MET A 33 -2.72 0.97 -22.54
CA MET A 33 -3.55 0.44 -21.45
C MET A 33 -2.73 -0.35 -20.43
N ALA A 34 -1.75 -1.14 -20.88
CA ALA A 34 -0.87 -1.90 -20.00
C ALA A 34 -0.09 -0.97 -19.06
N LEU A 35 0.48 0.13 -19.59
CA LEU A 35 1.22 1.10 -18.79
C LEU A 35 0.31 1.81 -17.78
N VAL A 36 -0.87 2.28 -18.19
CA VAL A 36 -1.82 2.93 -17.29
C VAL A 36 -2.19 2.02 -16.13
N VAL A 37 -2.57 0.77 -16.44
CA VAL A 37 -3.00 -0.20 -15.42
C VAL A 37 -1.82 -0.62 -14.53
N ALA A 38 -0.65 -0.87 -15.11
CA ALA A 38 0.53 -1.25 -14.34
C ALA A 38 0.93 -0.17 -13.34
N VAL A 39 1.00 1.10 -13.76
CA VAL A 39 1.37 2.22 -12.89
C VAL A 39 0.31 2.43 -11.80
N THR A 40 -0.97 2.42 -12.15
CA THR A 40 -2.06 2.61 -11.18
C THR A 40 -2.06 1.49 -10.12
N ILE A 41 -1.95 0.23 -10.54
CA ILE A 41 -1.87 -0.91 -9.61
C ILE A 41 -0.62 -0.81 -8.74
N SER A 42 0.53 -0.39 -9.30
CA SER A 42 1.79 -0.26 -8.54
C SER A 42 1.66 0.73 -7.40
N ILE A 43 1.13 1.92 -7.63
CA ILE A 43 0.94 2.94 -6.59
C ILE A 43 -0.09 2.46 -5.55
N LEU A 44 -1.20 1.88 -5.98
CA LEU A 44 -2.21 1.35 -5.06
C LEU A 44 -1.71 0.13 -4.26
N SER A 45 -0.83 -0.71 -4.83
CA SER A 45 -0.23 -1.85 -4.13
C SER A 45 0.65 -1.40 -2.96
N MET A 46 1.27 -0.22 -3.08
CA MET A 46 2.01 0.42 -2.00
C MET A 46 1.08 0.81 -0.83
N SER A 47 -0.05 1.45 -1.14
CA SER A 47 -1.07 1.79 -0.15
C SER A 47 -1.61 0.54 0.58
N VAL A 48 -1.97 -0.52 -0.18
CA VAL A 48 -2.48 -1.76 0.40
C VAL A 48 -1.43 -2.48 1.25
N GLY A 49 -0.18 -2.53 0.78
CA GLY A 49 0.93 -3.14 1.53
C GLY A 49 1.19 -2.43 2.85
N PHE A 50 1.30 -1.11 2.81
CA PHE A 50 1.45 -0.26 3.99
C PHE A 50 0.32 -0.48 5.00
N MET A 51 -0.94 -0.38 4.55
CA MET A 51 -2.10 -0.59 5.42
C MET A 51 -2.13 -1.98 6.06
N ARG A 52 -1.74 -3.04 5.32
CA ARG A 52 -1.65 -4.39 5.90
C ARG A 52 -0.63 -4.47 7.03
N THR A 53 0.55 -3.89 6.84
CA THR A 53 1.60 -3.88 7.87
C THR A 53 1.10 -3.15 9.12
N VAL A 54 0.52 -1.96 8.97
CA VAL A 54 -0.02 -1.16 10.08
C VAL A 54 -1.18 -1.87 10.80
N TYR A 55 -2.12 -2.46 10.06
CA TYR A 55 -3.23 -3.20 10.69
C TYR A 55 -2.79 -4.49 11.41
N ASN A 56 -1.71 -5.12 10.96
CA ASN A 56 -1.17 -6.30 11.64
C ASN A 56 -0.48 -5.95 12.96
N THR A 57 0.00 -4.71 13.13
CA THR A 57 0.66 -4.23 14.33
C THR A 57 -0.33 -4.02 15.47
N GLY A 58 -1.47 -3.39 15.19
CA GLY A 58 -2.42 -2.96 16.22
C GLY A 58 -3.25 -4.09 16.82
N ARG A 59 -3.41 -4.06 18.15
CA ARG A 59 -4.27 -4.99 18.88
C ARG A 59 -5.38 -4.25 19.62
N VAL A 60 -6.53 -4.92 19.74
CA VAL A 60 -7.71 -4.36 20.41
C VAL A 60 -7.59 -4.35 21.93
N ASP A 61 -6.72 -5.19 22.47
CA ASP A 61 -6.43 -5.33 23.90
C ASP A 61 -5.21 -4.49 24.36
N ARG A 62 -4.70 -3.59 23.49
CA ARG A 62 -3.65 -2.62 23.83
C ARG A 62 -4.15 -1.19 23.71
N ALA A 63 -3.63 -0.33 24.59
CA ALA A 63 -3.81 1.11 24.51
C ALA A 63 -2.46 1.80 24.52
N ILE A 64 -2.35 2.86 23.73
CA ILE A 64 -1.19 3.75 23.71
C ILE A 64 -1.55 5.07 24.39
N VAL A 65 -0.63 5.57 25.19
CA VAL A 65 -0.71 6.84 25.91
C VAL A 65 0.34 7.78 25.35
N LEU A 66 -0.08 8.97 24.94
CA LEU A 66 0.79 10.04 24.46
C LEU A 66 0.56 11.31 25.28
N SER A 67 1.49 12.25 25.26
CA SER A 67 1.25 13.57 25.84
C SER A 67 0.09 14.28 25.14
N HIS A 68 -0.65 15.07 25.90
CA HIS A 68 -1.88 15.72 25.44
C HIS A 68 -1.66 16.51 24.13
N GLY A 69 -2.52 16.25 23.15
CA GLY A 69 -2.48 16.91 21.84
C GLY A 69 -1.45 16.32 20.86
N SER A 70 -0.62 15.34 21.27
CA SER A 70 0.35 14.70 20.38
C SER A 70 -0.34 13.72 19.44
N GLN A 71 -0.10 13.88 18.14
CA GLN A 71 -0.62 12.99 17.10
C GLN A 71 0.36 11.87 16.73
N TYR A 72 1.64 12.04 17.05
CA TYR A 72 2.73 11.10 16.73
C TYR A 72 3.58 10.84 17.97
N GLU A 73 4.12 9.64 18.08
CA GLU A 73 5.00 9.27 19.21
C GLU A 73 6.20 10.21 19.33
N PHE A 74 6.88 10.52 18.22
CA PHE A 74 8.05 11.42 18.20
C PHE A 74 7.78 12.85 18.72
N ALA A 75 6.54 13.29 18.71
CA ALA A 75 6.12 14.60 19.19
C ALA A 75 5.66 14.59 20.65
N SER A 76 5.61 13.41 21.26
CA SER A 76 5.12 13.19 22.61
C SER A 76 6.29 13.15 23.61
N ALA A 77 6.04 13.59 24.84
CA ALA A 77 7.01 13.61 25.92
C ALA A 77 6.32 13.26 27.26
N ILE A 78 6.64 12.09 27.80
CA ILE A 78 6.07 11.55 29.04
C ILE A 78 7.22 11.36 30.05
N SER A 79 7.11 11.97 31.23
CA SER A 79 8.11 11.83 32.29
C SER A 79 8.07 10.45 32.94
N ARG A 80 9.18 10.05 33.60
CA ARG A 80 9.23 8.78 34.36
C ARG A 80 8.16 8.70 35.43
N ASP A 81 7.88 9.80 36.14
CA ASP A 81 6.86 9.84 37.19
C ASP A 81 5.46 9.60 36.60
N ASN A 82 5.21 10.16 35.43
CA ASN A 82 3.95 9.91 34.71
C ASN A 82 3.84 8.45 34.24
N VAL A 83 4.93 7.82 33.79
CA VAL A 83 4.95 6.39 33.42
C VAL A 83 4.54 5.51 34.60
N LEU A 84 5.09 5.76 35.81
CA LEU A 84 4.73 5.03 37.02
C LEU A 84 3.24 5.22 37.35
N THR A 85 2.78 6.46 37.33
CA THR A 85 1.38 6.79 37.63
C THR A 85 0.41 6.15 36.62
N ILE A 86 0.80 6.09 35.33
CA ILE A 86 0.02 5.40 34.27
C ILE A 86 -0.02 3.90 34.55
N GLY A 87 1.12 3.31 34.96
CA GLY A 87 1.21 1.88 35.27
C GLY A 87 0.35 1.42 36.43
N ASP A 88 0.08 2.30 37.40
CA ASP A 88 -0.77 2.02 38.56
C ASP A 88 -2.27 2.20 38.28
N ALA A 89 -2.66 2.64 37.08
CA ALA A 89 -4.06 2.88 36.73
C ALA A 89 -4.85 1.57 36.56
N PRO A 90 -6.13 1.54 37.00
CA PRO A 90 -6.97 0.34 36.87
C PRO A 90 -7.31 0.04 35.39
N GLY A 91 -7.54 -1.24 35.11
CA GLY A 91 -7.88 -1.73 33.75
C GLY A 91 -6.68 -2.26 32.97
N ILE A 92 -5.48 -2.15 33.53
CA ILE A 92 -4.26 -2.75 32.98
C ILE A 92 -4.18 -4.20 33.43
N LYS A 93 -3.79 -5.08 32.51
CA LYS A 93 -3.55 -6.50 32.78
C LYS A 93 -2.31 -6.68 33.65
N ILE A 94 -2.45 -7.48 34.70
CA ILE A 94 -1.36 -7.86 35.59
C ILE A 94 -0.71 -9.14 35.06
N ALA A 95 0.61 -9.16 34.97
CA ALA A 95 1.40 -10.35 34.62
C ALA A 95 1.40 -11.37 35.76
N GLY A 96 1.87 -12.58 35.50
CA GLY A 96 1.92 -13.66 36.48
C GLY A 96 2.86 -13.38 37.68
N ASP A 97 3.77 -12.43 37.59
CA ASP A 97 4.66 -11.93 38.65
C ASP A 97 4.06 -10.80 39.49
N GLY A 98 2.82 -10.40 39.20
CA GLY A 98 2.11 -9.35 39.93
C GLY A 98 2.35 -7.93 39.44
N LYS A 99 3.11 -7.74 38.35
CA LYS A 99 3.35 -6.42 37.74
C LYS A 99 2.37 -6.10 36.63
N PRO A 100 2.03 -4.80 36.44
CA PRO A 100 1.25 -4.39 35.30
C PRO A 100 2.07 -4.55 33.99
N ILE A 101 1.41 -5.04 32.93
CA ILE A 101 2.03 -5.17 31.60
C ILE A 101 2.01 -3.79 30.93
N VAL A 102 3.11 -3.07 31.06
CA VAL A 102 3.32 -1.70 30.59
C VAL A 102 4.71 -1.59 29.97
N SER A 103 4.80 -0.95 28.83
CA SER A 103 6.07 -0.58 28.17
C SER A 103 6.14 0.93 28.01
N ALA A 104 7.13 1.56 28.64
CA ALA A 104 7.52 2.92 28.33
C ALA A 104 8.48 2.88 27.14
N GLU A 105 8.21 3.66 26.13
CA GLU A 105 8.88 3.54 24.83
C GLU A 105 9.58 4.84 24.44
N TYR A 106 10.78 4.68 23.92
CA TYR A 106 11.58 5.78 23.40
C TYR A 106 11.95 5.51 21.94
N LEU A 107 11.55 6.38 21.04
CA LEU A 107 11.78 6.23 19.59
C LEU A 107 12.86 7.18 19.13
N VAL A 108 13.77 6.68 18.29
CA VAL A 108 14.76 7.49 17.59
C VAL A 108 14.95 6.98 16.16
N ALA A 109 15.15 7.90 15.23
CA ALA A 109 15.46 7.55 13.85
C ALA A 109 16.99 7.42 13.68
N VAL A 110 17.44 6.25 13.25
CA VAL A 110 18.84 5.90 13.01
C VAL A 110 19.10 5.84 11.52
N LEU A 111 20.22 6.39 11.06
CA LEU A 111 20.60 6.38 9.65
C LEU A 111 21.38 5.09 9.35
N VAL A 112 20.90 4.30 8.39
CA VAL A 112 21.51 3.02 7.99
C VAL A 112 21.46 2.89 6.47
N THR A 113 22.51 2.30 5.88
CA THR A 113 22.64 2.14 4.44
C THR A 113 21.76 1.02 3.90
N LYS A 114 20.98 1.28 2.85
CA LYS A 114 20.15 0.26 2.17
C LYS A 114 21.02 -0.63 1.26
N LYS A 115 20.71 -1.93 1.24
CA LYS A 115 21.34 -2.92 0.33
C LYS A 115 20.98 -2.73 -1.14
N SER A 116 19.83 -2.10 -1.43
CA SER A 116 19.29 -2.01 -2.79
C SER A 116 20.02 -1.00 -3.68
N ASP A 117 20.41 0.12 -3.12
CA ASP A 117 20.93 1.28 -3.85
C ASP A 117 22.13 1.94 -3.18
N GLY A 118 22.56 1.45 -2.01
CA GLY A 118 23.68 2.02 -1.25
C GLY A 118 23.37 3.39 -0.63
N LEU A 119 22.11 3.84 -0.66
CA LEU A 119 21.71 5.11 -0.08
C LEU A 119 21.31 4.93 1.39
N ASP A 120 21.61 5.96 2.18
CA ASP A 120 21.21 5.99 3.59
C ASP A 120 19.71 6.24 3.72
N ALA A 121 19.08 5.53 4.66
CA ALA A 121 17.70 5.74 5.03
C ALA A 121 17.50 5.58 6.54
N TYR A 122 16.44 6.18 7.04
CA TYR A 122 16.09 6.07 8.45
C TYR A 122 15.46 4.72 8.77
N VAL A 123 15.90 4.14 9.90
CA VAL A 123 15.31 2.98 10.57
C VAL A 123 14.93 3.42 11.99
N SER A 124 13.77 3.03 12.47
CA SER A 124 13.35 3.31 13.83
C SER A 124 14.10 2.41 14.82
N LEU A 125 14.78 3.00 15.78
CA LEU A 125 15.20 2.33 17.01
C LEU A 125 14.17 2.61 18.08
N ARG A 126 13.51 1.56 18.58
CA ARG A 126 12.55 1.61 19.67
C ARG A 126 13.20 1.06 20.92
N GLY A 127 13.43 1.93 21.90
CA GLY A 127 13.70 1.52 23.26
C GLY A 127 12.40 1.05 23.91
N VAL A 128 12.38 -0.15 24.48
CA VAL A 128 11.19 -0.79 25.05
C VAL A 128 11.38 -1.13 26.52
N GLY A 129 10.30 -1.13 27.28
CA GLY A 129 10.30 -1.49 28.69
C GLY A 129 10.52 -3.00 28.92
N PRO A 130 10.82 -3.41 30.16
CA PRO A 130 11.12 -4.80 30.49
C PRO A 130 9.94 -5.76 30.26
N GLU A 131 8.71 -5.26 30.34
CA GLU A 131 7.49 -6.05 30.15
C GLU A 131 7.05 -6.12 28.68
N ASP A 132 7.83 -5.57 27.76
CA ASP A 132 7.44 -5.46 26.34
C ASP A 132 7.23 -6.82 25.67
N MET A 133 8.00 -7.83 26.02
CA MET A 133 7.79 -9.19 25.48
C MET A 133 6.48 -9.83 25.95
N ALA A 134 5.99 -9.45 27.13
CA ALA A 134 4.66 -9.85 27.58
C ALA A 134 3.57 -9.02 26.91
N LEU A 135 3.85 -7.77 26.60
CA LEU A 135 2.98 -6.87 25.86
C LEU A 135 2.84 -7.29 24.39
N ARG A 136 3.94 -7.74 23.76
CA ARG A 136 4.03 -8.11 22.34
C ARG A 136 4.46 -9.57 22.14
N PRO A 137 3.59 -10.55 22.45
CA PRO A 137 3.88 -11.98 22.31
C PRO A 137 4.07 -12.41 20.84
N GLU A 138 3.71 -11.58 19.88
CA GLU A 138 3.98 -11.76 18.45
C GLU A 138 5.46 -11.61 18.10
N ILE A 139 6.25 -10.89 18.89
CA ILE A 139 7.71 -10.77 18.72
C ILE A 139 8.37 -12.08 19.11
N LYS A 140 8.99 -12.76 18.15
CA LYS A 140 9.68 -14.02 18.33
C LYS A 140 11.12 -13.93 17.89
N LEU A 141 12.03 -14.30 18.76
CA LEU A 141 13.44 -14.35 18.40
C LEU A 141 13.70 -15.43 17.35
N VAL A 142 14.34 -15.08 16.25
CA VAL A 142 14.69 -15.99 15.15
C VAL A 142 16.12 -16.48 15.28
N SER A 143 17.05 -15.60 15.69
CA SER A 143 18.45 -15.97 15.90
C SER A 143 19.10 -15.11 16.99
N GLY A 144 20.16 -15.62 17.60
CA GLY A 144 20.88 -14.94 18.65
C GLY A 144 20.15 -14.96 20.00
N ARG A 145 20.24 -13.90 20.76
CA ARG A 145 19.60 -13.69 22.07
C ARG A 145 18.99 -12.31 22.20
N MET A 146 18.15 -12.13 23.20
CA MET A 146 17.64 -10.79 23.59
C MET A 146 18.79 -9.90 24.09
N PHE A 147 18.60 -8.60 23.94
CA PHE A 147 19.45 -7.58 24.55
C PHE A 147 19.34 -7.65 26.08
N LEU A 148 20.39 -7.24 26.75
CA LEU A 148 20.41 -7.11 28.21
C LEU A 148 20.23 -5.63 28.59
N PRO A 149 19.41 -5.35 29.63
CA PRO A 149 19.27 -3.99 30.15
C PRO A 149 20.61 -3.37 30.55
N ALA A 150 20.72 -2.06 30.45
CA ALA A 150 21.92 -1.27 30.75
C ALA A 150 23.16 -1.67 29.90
N ARG A 151 22.97 -2.23 28.74
CA ARG A 151 24.02 -2.52 27.76
C ARG A 151 23.68 -1.92 26.39
N HIS A 152 24.69 -1.50 25.64
CA HIS A 152 24.55 -1.09 24.24
C HIS A 152 24.33 -2.31 23.36
N GLU A 153 23.20 -2.96 23.54
CA GLU A 153 22.78 -4.15 22.83
C GLU A 153 21.40 -3.90 22.22
N LEU A 154 21.19 -4.45 21.03
CA LEU A 154 19.91 -4.38 20.33
C LEU A 154 19.61 -5.65 19.56
N ILE A 155 18.35 -5.85 19.21
CA ILE A 155 17.90 -6.88 18.28
C ILE A 155 17.25 -6.23 17.06
N VAL A 156 17.31 -6.91 15.94
CA VAL A 156 16.90 -6.38 14.61
C VAL A 156 15.71 -7.14 14.10
N GLY A 157 14.70 -6.41 13.65
CA GLY A 157 13.54 -6.98 12.96
C GLY A 157 13.93 -7.58 11.61
N LYS A 158 13.30 -8.68 11.23
CA LYS A 158 13.58 -9.45 10.02
C LYS A 158 13.47 -8.63 8.73
N SER A 159 12.54 -7.69 8.66
CA SER A 159 12.38 -6.81 7.51
C SER A 159 13.48 -5.77 7.42
N ALA A 160 13.92 -5.20 8.56
CA ALA A 160 15.08 -4.31 8.63
C ALA A 160 16.36 -5.05 8.24
N LEU A 161 16.59 -6.26 8.81
CA LEU A 161 17.73 -7.10 8.48
C LEU A 161 17.82 -7.44 6.98
N ALA A 162 16.68 -7.67 6.33
CA ALA A 162 16.64 -7.99 4.91
C ALA A 162 17.02 -6.80 4.02
N GLN A 163 16.73 -5.57 4.45
CA GLN A 163 16.80 -4.38 3.60
C GLN A 163 18.05 -3.54 3.82
N PHE A 164 18.64 -3.55 5.02
CA PHE A 164 19.76 -2.69 5.40
C PHE A 164 21.06 -3.47 5.56
N GLU A 165 22.18 -2.79 5.29
CA GLU A 165 23.54 -3.31 5.49
C GLU A 165 23.96 -3.21 6.96
N GLY A 166 24.96 -4.03 7.35
CA GLY A 166 25.57 -3.95 8.68
C GLY A 166 24.72 -4.44 9.84
N LEU A 167 23.48 -4.92 9.61
CA LEU A 167 22.53 -5.31 10.65
C LEU A 167 22.57 -6.82 11.01
N GLN A 168 23.64 -7.55 10.69
CA GLN A 168 23.76 -8.97 11.04
C GLN A 168 24.01 -9.16 12.54
N VAL A 169 23.57 -10.30 13.09
CA VAL A 169 23.85 -10.67 14.48
C VAL A 169 25.35 -10.76 14.70
N GLY A 170 25.85 -10.08 15.72
CA GLY A 170 27.27 -9.93 16.03
C GLY A 170 27.93 -8.66 15.45
N SER A 171 27.27 -7.94 14.53
CA SER A 171 27.76 -6.66 14.00
C SER A 171 27.58 -5.53 15.02
N GLN A 172 28.29 -4.45 14.80
CA GLN A 172 28.17 -3.20 15.58
C GLN A 172 27.55 -2.12 14.70
N VAL A 173 26.64 -1.34 15.29
CA VAL A 173 26.00 -0.18 14.67
C VAL A 173 26.44 1.06 15.45
N PRO A 174 27.06 2.05 14.81
CA PRO A 174 27.43 3.29 15.48
C PRO A 174 26.15 4.11 15.74
N LEU A 175 25.87 4.40 17.00
CA LEU A 175 24.82 5.29 17.47
C LEU A 175 25.46 6.47 18.24
N ALA A 176 24.65 7.44 18.66
CA ALA A 176 25.08 8.74 19.12
C ALA A 176 26.17 8.73 20.22
N ASP A 177 26.23 7.71 21.08
CA ASP A 177 27.15 7.60 22.22
C ASP A 177 28.17 6.46 22.12
N GLY A 178 28.21 5.76 20.98
CA GLY A 178 29.15 4.65 20.77
C GLY A 178 28.58 3.52 19.92
N ASP A 179 29.31 2.40 19.90
CA ASP A 179 28.93 1.23 19.12
C ASP A 179 27.94 0.33 19.88
N TRP A 180 26.85 0.01 19.24
CA TRP A 180 25.84 -0.91 19.76
C TRP A 180 25.96 -2.27 19.07
N THR A 181 25.93 -3.34 19.86
CA THR A 181 26.06 -4.70 19.37
C THR A 181 24.70 -5.31 19.06
N ILE A 182 24.55 -5.86 17.87
CA ILE A 182 23.37 -6.63 17.48
C ILE A 182 23.47 -8.04 18.08
N THR A 183 22.62 -8.33 19.05
CA THR A 183 22.64 -9.62 19.78
C THR A 183 21.69 -10.65 19.23
N GLY A 184 20.68 -10.24 18.45
CA GLY A 184 19.70 -11.15 17.88
C GLY A 184 18.88 -10.54 16.77
N SER A 185 18.10 -11.39 16.11
CA SER A 185 17.08 -10.96 15.15
C SER A 185 15.72 -11.56 15.51
N PHE A 186 14.65 -10.86 15.19
CA PHE A 186 13.29 -11.27 15.53
C PHE A 186 12.33 -11.13 14.33
N GLU A 187 11.20 -11.84 14.40
CA GLU A 187 10.04 -11.68 13.52
C GLU A 187 8.81 -11.32 14.35
N SER A 188 7.86 -10.65 13.73
CA SER A 188 6.60 -10.20 14.34
C SER A 188 5.44 -10.22 13.33
N ASN A 189 5.15 -11.38 12.77
CA ASN A 189 4.03 -11.61 11.83
C ASN A 189 3.94 -10.64 10.64
N GLY A 190 5.05 -10.01 10.23
CA GLY A 190 5.08 -9.02 9.14
C GLY A 190 4.45 -7.68 9.52
N ASP A 191 4.43 -7.34 10.79
CA ASP A 191 3.96 -6.08 11.32
C ASP A 191 5.04 -4.97 11.26
N GLU A 192 4.72 -3.79 11.79
CA GLU A 192 5.61 -2.63 11.79
C GLU A 192 6.92 -2.89 12.56
N HIS A 193 6.86 -3.63 13.65
CA HIS A 193 8.03 -3.89 14.50
C HIS A 193 9.11 -4.70 13.77
N GLU A 194 8.77 -5.52 12.76
CA GLU A 194 9.80 -6.17 11.94
C GLU A 194 10.71 -5.19 11.20
N SER A 195 10.32 -3.93 11.09
CA SER A 195 11.10 -2.86 10.45
C SER A 195 11.99 -2.11 11.43
N GLU A 196 11.90 -2.40 12.74
CA GLU A 196 12.55 -1.67 13.80
C GLU A 196 13.79 -2.39 14.35
N LEU A 197 14.61 -1.61 15.05
CA LEU A 197 15.63 -2.07 15.97
C LEU A 197 15.04 -1.96 17.38
N LEU A 198 15.14 -2.99 18.22
CA LEU A 198 14.64 -2.96 19.59
C LEU A 198 15.80 -2.98 20.57
N ALA A 199 15.75 -2.13 21.59
CA ALA A 199 16.75 -2.02 22.64
C ALA A 199 16.08 -1.72 23.99
N ASP A 200 16.85 -1.72 25.07
CA ASP A 200 16.38 -1.30 26.37
C ASP A 200 16.06 0.21 26.40
N ALA A 201 14.86 0.58 26.85
CA ALA A 201 14.35 1.95 26.78
C ALA A 201 15.20 2.95 27.58
N GLU A 202 15.62 2.57 28.78
CA GLU A 202 16.44 3.45 29.64
C GLU A 202 17.85 3.63 29.06
N THR A 203 18.41 2.56 28.49
CA THR A 203 19.71 2.62 27.82
C THR A 203 19.65 3.51 26.58
N ALA A 204 18.62 3.32 25.73
CA ALA A 204 18.42 4.13 24.53
C ALA A 204 18.18 5.62 24.88
N LEU A 205 17.34 5.89 25.90
CA LEU A 205 17.07 7.22 26.38
C LEU A 205 18.33 7.93 26.88
N SER A 206 19.17 7.22 27.65
CA SER A 206 20.43 7.76 28.19
C SER A 206 21.45 8.03 27.07
N ALA A 207 21.62 7.09 26.13
CA ALA A 207 22.52 7.20 25.02
C ALA A 207 22.21 8.41 24.11
N MET A 208 20.93 8.67 23.91
CA MET A 208 20.45 9.81 23.11
C MET A 208 20.30 11.11 23.93
N ARG A 209 20.75 11.10 25.23
CA ARG A 209 20.61 12.24 26.15
C ARG A 209 19.17 12.74 26.28
N GLY A 210 18.20 11.82 26.13
CA GLY A 210 16.80 12.08 26.36
C GLY A 210 16.46 12.12 27.84
N ASN A 211 15.29 12.69 28.17
CA ASN A 211 14.79 12.78 29.55
C ASN A 211 13.32 12.37 29.68
N THR A 212 12.64 12.14 28.57
CA THR A 212 11.24 11.74 28.51
C THR A 212 11.03 10.59 27.53
N PHE A 213 10.07 9.74 27.82
CA PHE A 213 9.60 8.71 26.88
C PHE A 213 8.64 9.33 25.89
N HIS A 214 8.53 8.71 24.71
CA HIS A 214 7.65 9.18 23.63
C HIS A 214 6.25 8.59 23.76
N SER A 215 6.11 7.36 24.23
CA SER A 215 4.81 6.72 24.44
C SER A 215 4.85 5.76 25.64
N VAL A 216 3.66 5.43 26.12
CA VAL A 216 3.48 4.33 27.08
C VAL A 216 2.41 3.42 26.50
N THR A 217 2.78 2.17 26.20
CA THR A 217 1.84 1.16 25.72
C THR A 217 1.48 0.23 26.85
N VAL A 218 0.19 -0.02 27.04
CA VAL A 218 -0.34 -0.87 28.10
C VAL A 218 -1.18 -2.00 27.53
N MET A 219 -1.12 -3.17 28.16
CA MET A 219 -2.05 -4.26 27.89
C MET A 219 -3.28 -4.10 28.78
N LEU A 220 -4.45 -4.08 28.19
CA LEU A 220 -5.73 -4.02 28.92
C LEU A 220 -6.12 -5.42 29.40
N GLU A 221 -6.79 -5.52 30.54
CA GLU A 221 -7.35 -6.79 31.01
C GLU A 221 -8.31 -7.39 29.98
N ARG A 222 -9.14 -6.54 29.39
CA ARG A 222 -10.07 -6.83 28.29
C ARG A 222 -10.20 -5.60 27.40
N PRO A 223 -10.62 -5.76 26.14
CA PRO A 223 -10.81 -4.61 25.23
C PRO A 223 -11.75 -3.52 25.79
N GLU A 224 -12.74 -3.92 26.61
CA GLU A 224 -13.72 -3.02 27.22
C GLU A 224 -13.13 -2.19 28.37
N SER A 225 -12.05 -2.65 28.99
CA SER A 225 -11.35 -1.95 30.08
C SER A 225 -10.74 -0.61 29.66
N LEU A 226 -10.67 -0.33 28.35
CA LEU A 226 -10.17 0.96 27.84
C LEU A 226 -10.92 2.16 28.43
N GLN A 227 -12.23 2.06 28.61
CA GLN A 227 -13.03 3.18 29.15
C GLN A 227 -12.71 3.42 30.64
N GLN A 228 -12.55 2.35 31.41
CA GLN A 228 -12.14 2.42 32.81
C GLN A 228 -10.74 3.03 32.95
N PHE A 229 -9.78 2.55 32.16
CA PHE A 229 -8.43 3.06 32.11
C PHE A 229 -8.41 4.55 31.74
N ARG A 230 -9.09 4.92 30.65
CA ARG A 230 -9.21 6.31 30.20
C ARG A 230 -9.82 7.23 31.27
N ALA A 231 -10.88 6.78 31.95
CA ALA A 231 -11.51 7.55 33.00
C ALA A 231 -10.59 7.75 34.22
N ALA A 232 -9.82 6.73 34.59
CA ALA A 232 -8.85 6.82 35.68
C ALA A 232 -7.70 7.79 35.35
N ILE A 233 -7.16 7.74 34.14
CA ILE A 233 -6.13 8.69 33.66
C ILE A 233 -6.69 10.12 33.64
N ALA A 234 -7.89 10.33 33.10
CA ALA A 234 -8.52 11.65 33.03
C ALA A 234 -8.89 12.24 34.39
N ALA A 235 -9.10 11.39 35.42
CA ALA A 235 -9.36 11.83 36.80
C ALA A 235 -8.09 12.37 37.50
N ASN A 236 -6.90 12.12 36.98
CA ASN A 236 -5.66 12.61 37.54
C ASN A 236 -5.21 13.91 36.85
N PRO A 237 -5.34 15.07 37.51
CA PRO A 237 -5.04 16.37 36.90
C PRO A 237 -3.54 16.60 36.62
N THR A 238 -2.66 15.76 37.16
CA THR A 238 -1.21 15.87 36.92
C THR A 238 -0.81 15.19 35.61
N LEU A 239 -1.67 14.34 35.03
CA LEU A 239 -1.43 13.61 33.80
C LEU A 239 -2.01 14.39 32.62
N ALA A 240 -1.17 15.18 31.95
CA ALA A 240 -1.54 15.80 30.66
C ALA A 240 -1.29 14.83 29.50
N VAL A 241 -2.09 13.75 29.40
CA VAL A 241 -1.92 12.70 28.40
C VAL A 241 -3.25 12.31 27.79
N ASP A 242 -3.17 11.77 26.57
CA ASP A 242 -4.29 11.22 25.83
C ASP A 242 -4.14 9.70 25.73
N VAL A 243 -5.24 8.97 25.95
CA VAL A 243 -5.30 7.50 25.87
C VAL A 243 -6.07 7.11 24.64
N THR A 244 -5.46 6.33 23.77
CA THR A 244 -6.10 5.85 22.53
C THR A 244 -5.88 4.35 22.38
N ARG A 245 -6.85 3.63 21.81
CA ARG A 245 -6.66 2.22 21.44
C ARG A 245 -5.56 2.12 20.39
N GLU A 246 -4.64 1.18 20.52
CA GLU A 246 -3.53 1.03 19.56
C GLU A 246 -4.02 0.89 18.12
N THR A 247 -5.06 0.08 17.86
CA THR A 247 -5.65 -0.03 16.51
C THR A 247 -6.21 1.28 15.95
N ALA A 248 -6.79 2.12 16.80
CA ALA A 248 -7.31 3.43 16.38
C ALA A 248 -6.18 4.43 16.13
N PHE A 249 -5.17 4.45 16.99
CA PHE A 249 -3.97 5.28 16.81
C PHE A 249 -3.28 4.99 15.48
N LEU A 250 -3.00 3.71 15.21
CA LEU A 250 -2.35 3.28 13.97
C LEU A 250 -3.22 3.56 12.74
N ALA A 251 -4.53 3.36 12.84
CA ALA A 251 -5.46 3.70 11.77
C ALA A 251 -5.46 5.20 11.45
N ASP A 252 -5.46 6.06 12.47
CA ASP A 252 -5.43 7.52 12.28
C ASP A 252 -4.08 8.00 11.72
N GLN A 253 -2.98 7.46 12.20
CA GLN A 253 -1.64 7.75 11.70
C GLN A 253 -1.47 7.35 10.23
N SER A 254 -2.03 6.23 9.84
CA SER A 254 -1.94 5.72 8.46
C SER A 254 -2.86 6.42 7.47
N LYS A 255 -3.92 7.07 7.93
CA LYS A 255 -4.91 7.74 7.07
C LYS A 255 -4.30 8.76 6.11
N TYR A 256 -3.38 9.60 6.61
CA TYR A 256 -2.78 10.65 5.81
C TYR A 256 -1.98 10.06 4.63
N LEU A 257 -1.08 9.12 4.91
CA LEU A 257 -0.27 8.49 3.88
C LEU A 257 -1.13 7.68 2.90
N ASN A 258 -2.09 6.91 3.40
CA ASN A 258 -3.02 6.15 2.56
C ASN A 258 -3.84 7.06 1.65
N SER A 259 -4.38 8.17 2.17
CA SER A 259 -5.15 9.14 1.38
C SER A 259 -4.28 9.82 0.33
N PHE A 260 -3.04 10.19 0.69
CA PHE A 260 -2.08 10.78 -0.22
C PHE A 260 -1.71 9.82 -1.36
N LEU A 261 -1.34 8.57 -1.05
CA LEU A 261 -1.02 7.56 -2.07
C LEU A 261 -2.20 7.27 -2.98
N THR A 262 -3.40 7.19 -2.43
CA THR A 262 -4.64 6.97 -3.18
C THR A 262 -4.93 8.15 -4.12
N LEU A 263 -4.78 9.39 -3.64
CA LEU A 263 -4.94 10.59 -4.45
C LEU A 263 -3.95 10.61 -5.62
N ILE A 264 -2.67 10.35 -5.35
CA ILE A 264 -1.63 10.28 -6.40
C ILE A 264 -1.93 9.18 -7.41
N ALA A 265 -2.37 8.00 -6.97
CA ALA A 265 -2.73 6.90 -7.86
C ALA A 265 -3.86 7.28 -8.84
N TYR A 266 -4.91 7.91 -8.34
CA TYR A 266 -6.03 8.35 -9.19
C TYR A 266 -5.66 9.55 -10.09
N LEU A 267 -4.85 10.48 -9.58
CA LEU A 267 -4.40 11.62 -10.38
C LEU A 267 -3.49 11.17 -11.53
N VAL A 268 -2.46 10.38 -11.23
CA VAL A 268 -1.53 9.85 -12.25
C VAL A 268 -2.26 8.91 -13.20
N GLY A 269 -3.05 7.97 -12.66
CA GLY A 269 -3.87 7.06 -13.45
C GLY A 269 -4.86 7.79 -14.34
N GLY A 270 -5.49 8.87 -13.86
CA GLY A 270 -6.41 9.71 -14.61
C GLY A 270 -5.72 10.43 -15.77
N ILE A 271 -4.58 11.10 -15.52
CA ILE A 271 -3.82 11.79 -16.58
C ILE A 271 -3.33 10.81 -17.63
N MET A 272 -2.73 9.68 -17.22
CA MET A 272 -2.28 8.65 -18.13
C MET A 272 -3.46 8.02 -18.89
N GLY A 273 -4.58 7.79 -18.19
CA GLY A 273 -5.83 7.28 -18.77
C GLY A 273 -6.39 8.18 -19.85
N LEU A 274 -6.38 9.50 -19.64
CA LEU A 274 -6.75 10.48 -20.67
C LEU A 274 -5.83 10.35 -21.90
N GLY A 275 -4.51 10.30 -21.70
CA GLY A 275 -3.55 10.11 -22.78
C GLY A 275 -3.80 8.81 -23.57
N ALA A 276 -4.01 7.70 -22.85
CA ALA A 276 -4.33 6.41 -23.46
C ALA A 276 -5.66 6.43 -24.23
N THR A 277 -6.68 7.14 -23.71
CA THR A 277 -7.98 7.32 -24.37
C THR A 277 -7.83 8.10 -25.68
N PHE A 278 -7.08 9.20 -25.69
CA PHE A 278 -6.81 9.95 -26.92
C PHE A 278 -6.01 9.12 -27.93
N GLY A 279 -5.02 8.34 -27.47
CA GLY A 279 -4.30 7.38 -28.30
C GLY A 279 -5.21 6.32 -28.92
N ALA A 280 -6.09 5.75 -28.09
CA ALA A 280 -7.10 4.78 -28.56
C ALA A 280 -8.08 5.40 -29.55
N LEU A 281 -8.60 6.60 -29.28
CA LEU A 281 -9.46 7.36 -30.19
C LEU A 281 -8.80 7.53 -31.55
N ASN A 282 -7.59 8.06 -31.61
CA ASN A 282 -6.87 8.29 -32.86
C ASN A 282 -6.61 6.99 -33.63
N THR A 283 -6.18 5.95 -32.94
CA THR A 283 -5.93 4.62 -33.49
C THR A 283 -7.23 3.99 -34.06
N MET A 284 -8.32 4.06 -33.30
CA MET A 284 -9.61 3.52 -33.71
C MET A 284 -10.23 4.31 -34.89
N TYR A 285 -10.07 5.65 -34.93
CA TYR A 285 -10.47 6.44 -36.08
C TYR A 285 -9.72 6.02 -37.35
N THR A 286 -8.40 5.83 -37.23
CA THR A 286 -7.58 5.35 -38.37
C THR A 286 -8.02 3.93 -38.81
N ALA A 287 -8.26 3.04 -37.86
CA ALA A 287 -8.72 1.68 -38.13
C ALA A 287 -10.09 1.65 -38.82
N VAL A 288 -11.05 2.47 -38.38
CA VAL A 288 -12.38 2.61 -38.98
C VAL A 288 -12.28 3.20 -40.40
N SER A 289 -11.44 4.22 -40.60
CA SER A 289 -11.23 4.84 -41.91
C SER A 289 -10.62 3.87 -42.92
N ALA A 290 -9.66 3.04 -42.50
CA ALA A 290 -9.07 2.00 -43.36
C ALA A 290 -10.07 0.92 -43.81
N ARG A 291 -11.16 0.72 -43.06
CA ARG A 291 -12.22 -0.27 -43.31
C ARG A 291 -13.51 0.36 -43.84
N ALA A 292 -13.49 1.63 -44.22
CA ALA A 292 -14.71 2.35 -44.62
C ALA A 292 -15.48 1.65 -45.75
N MET A 293 -14.78 1.10 -46.74
CA MET A 293 -15.38 0.35 -47.83
C MET A 293 -16.01 -0.98 -47.38
N GLU A 294 -15.33 -1.73 -46.50
CA GLU A 294 -15.88 -2.98 -45.93
C GLU A 294 -17.17 -2.70 -45.15
N ILE A 295 -17.14 -1.65 -44.29
CA ILE A 295 -18.29 -1.22 -43.49
C ILE A 295 -19.45 -0.77 -44.42
N ALA A 296 -19.16 0.01 -45.47
CA ALA A 296 -20.14 0.45 -46.44
C ALA A 296 -20.78 -0.73 -47.20
N THR A 297 -19.99 -1.73 -47.60
CA THR A 297 -20.47 -2.96 -48.23
C THR A 297 -21.40 -3.74 -47.31
N LEU A 298 -21.01 -3.96 -46.06
CA LEU A 298 -21.86 -4.61 -45.06
C LEU A 298 -23.19 -3.89 -44.89
N ARG A 299 -23.17 -2.56 -44.83
CA ARG A 299 -24.38 -1.75 -44.73
C ARG A 299 -25.25 -1.79 -46.00
N ALA A 300 -24.62 -1.83 -47.19
CA ALA A 300 -25.33 -1.95 -48.46
C ALA A 300 -26.12 -3.28 -48.61
N ILE A 301 -25.58 -4.38 -48.05
CA ILE A 301 -26.27 -5.70 -48.04
C ILE A 301 -27.22 -5.86 -46.83
N GLY A 302 -27.48 -4.77 -46.06
CA GLY A 302 -28.55 -4.71 -45.05
C GLY A 302 -28.14 -4.94 -43.60
N PHE A 303 -26.85 -4.92 -43.27
CA PHE A 303 -26.44 -4.91 -41.86
C PHE A 303 -26.75 -3.58 -41.20
N GLY A 304 -27.37 -3.63 -40.00
CA GLY A 304 -27.73 -2.43 -39.23
C GLY A 304 -26.54 -1.68 -38.67
N GLY A 305 -26.64 -0.33 -38.56
CA GLY A 305 -25.60 0.50 -37.96
C GLY A 305 -25.24 0.10 -36.52
N VAL A 306 -26.22 -0.40 -35.77
CA VAL A 306 -25.99 -0.91 -34.39
C VAL A 306 -25.01 -2.09 -34.40
N ALA A 307 -25.07 -2.98 -35.38
CA ALA A 307 -24.12 -4.10 -35.48
C ALA A 307 -22.68 -3.62 -35.67
N VAL A 308 -22.50 -2.55 -36.46
CA VAL A 308 -21.19 -1.90 -36.66
C VAL A 308 -20.69 -1.24 -35.37
N VAL A 309 -21.55 -0.47 -34.66
CA VAL A 309 -21.20 0.16 -33.41
C VAL A 309 -20.71 -0.88 -32.39
N VAL A 310 -21.50 -1.94 -32.21
CA VAL A 310 -21.15 -3.00 -31.23
C VAL A 310 -19.84 -3.71 -31.64
N SER A 311 -19.62 -3.95 -32.92
CA SER A 311 -18.38 -4.58 -33.38
C SER A 311 -17.15 -3.72 -33.07
N VAL A 312 -17.17 -2.43 -33.40
CA VAL A 312 -16.05 -1.50 -33.16
C VAL A 312 -15.79 -1.31 -31.65
N LEU A 313 -16.88 -1.21 -30.85
CA LEU A 313 -16.76 -1.16 -29.39
C LEU A 313 -16.16 -2.45 -28.83
N ALA A 314 -16.57 -3.61 -29.30
CA ALA A 314 -16.04 -4.89 -28.89
C ALA A 314 -14.53 -5.01 -29.18
N GLU A 315 -14.11 -4.57 -30.40
CA GLU A 315 -12.68 -4.51 -30.75
C GLU A 315 -11.88 -3.63 -29.78
N SER A 316 -12.38 -2.43 -29.51
CA SER A 316 -11.73 -1.49 -28.53
C SER A 316 -11.65 -2.08 -27.13
N LEU A 317 -12.74 -2.69 -26.64
CA LEU A 317 -12.79 -3.32 -25.31
C LEU A 317 -11.85 -4.52 -25.19
N VAL A 318 -11.80 -5.38 -26.22
CA VAL A 318 -10.87 -6.53 -26.22
C VAL A 318 -9.42 -6.06 -26.14
N LEU A 319 -9.05 -5.02 -26.91
CA LEU A 319 -7.70 -4.46 -26.87
C LEU A 319 -7.39 -3.81 -25.52
N ALA A 320 -8.33 -3.05 -24.94
CA ALA A 320 -8.17 -2.42 -23.66
C ALA A 320 -8.01 -3.43 -22.51
N ILE A 321 -8.87 -4.47 -22.49
CA ILE A 321 -8.81 -5.52 -21.47
C ILE A 321 -7.53 -6.37 -21.63
N SER A 322 -7.13 -6.67 -22.87
CA SER A 322 -5.87 -7.39 -23.13
C SER A 322 -4.67 -6.59 -22.61
N GLY A 323 -4.61 -5.28 -22.88
CA GLY A 323 -3.61 -4.39 -22.33
C GLY A 323 -3.63 -4.36 -20.82
N ALA A 324 -4.80 -4.21 -20.22
CA ALA A 324 -4.97 -4.23 -18.77
C ALA A 324 -4.50 -5.54 -18.14
N ALA A 325 -4.81 -6.68 -18.75
CA ALA A 325 -4.34 -7.98 -18.26
C ALA A 325 -2.81 -8.07 -18.30
N VAL A 326 -2.19 -7.63 -19.39
CA VAL A 326 -0.72 -7.57 -19.50
C VAL A 326 -0.13 -6.62 -18.43
N GLY A 327 -0.71 -5.43 -18.26
CA GLY A 327 -0.29 -4.46 -17.25
C GLY A 327 -0.44 -4.99 -15.82
N ALA A 328 -1.54 -5.66 -15.51
CA ALA A 328 -1.79 -6.26 -14.21
C ALA A 328 -0.81 -7.41 -13.91
N VAL A 329 -0.53 -8.28 -14.88
CA VAL A 329 0.47 -9.36 -14.76
C VAL A 329 1.88 -8.77 -14.55
N ALA A 330 2.25 -7.74 -15.33
CA ALA A 330 3.53 -7.07 -15.18
C ALA A 330 3.66 -6.44 -13.79
N ALA A 331 2.62 -5.74 -13.31
CA ALA A 331 2.60 -5.16 -11.96
C ALA A 331 2.72 -6.25 -10.89
N TRP A 332 2.04 -7.39 -11.05
CA TRP A 332 2.12 -8.50 -10.10
C TRP A 332 3.51 -9.11 -10.05
N ILE A 333 4.15 -9.38 -11.20
CA ILE A 333 5.50 -9.96 -11.26
C ILE A 333 6.54 -9.01 -10.65
N VAL A 334 6.46 -7.71 -10.97
CA VAL A 334 7.49 -6.73 -10.60
C VAL A 334 7.32 -6.25 -9.15
N PHE A 335 6.09 -6.06 -8.67
CA PHE A 335 5.85 -5.37 -7.40
C PHE A 335 5.37 -6.28 -6.28
N ASN A 336 4.65 -7.37 -6.56
CA ASN A 336 4.05 -8.17 -5.50
C ASN A 336 5.10 -8.84 -4.60
N GLY A 337 5.05 -8.55 -3.31
CA GLY A 337 5.96 -9.12 -2.31
C GLY A 337 7.30 -8.38 -2.16
N ASN A 338 7.60 -7.39 -3.00
CA ASN A 338 8.82 -6.60 -2.88
C ASN A 338 8.75 -5.69 -1.65
N LEU A 339 9.91 -5.57 -0.95
CA LEU A 339 10.06 -4.72 0.22
C LEU A 339 10.30 -3.28 -0.21
N HIS A 340 9.59 -2.36 0.42
CA HIS A 340 9.78 -0.91 0.26
C HIS A 340 9.82 -0.24 1.63
N THR A 341 10.57 0.87 1.72
CA THR A 341 10.69 1.68 2.93
C THR A 341 10.13 3.08 2.70
N VAL A 342 9.25 3.50 3.61
CA VAL A 342 8.75 4.87 3.67
C VAL A 342 8.74 5.32 5.12
N GLY A 343 9.45 6.42 5.43
CA GLY A 343 9.48 6.99 6.77
C GLY A 343 10.04 6.07 7.86
N GLY A 344 10.96 5.14 7.51
CA GLY A 344 11.52 4.17 8.44
C GLY A 344 10.73 2.85 8.55
N LEU A 345 9.51 2.80 8.01
CA LEU A 345 8.69 1.59 7.96
C LEU A 345 8.99 0.78 6.70
N VAL A 346 9.35 -0.47 6.87
CA VAL A 346 9.52 -1.46 5.80
C VAL A 346 8.24 -2.26 5.63
N PHE A 347 7.68 -2.29 4.43
CA PHE A 347 6.47 -3.06 4.14
C PHE A 347 6.56 -3.75 2.78
N ARG A 348 5.75 -4.81 2.63
CA ARG A 348 5.67 -5.56 1.37
C ARG A 348 4.56 -5.01 0.49
N LEU A 349 4.88 -4.68 -0.76
CA LEU A 349 3.86 -4.33 -1.74
C LEU A 349 2.89 -5.50 -1.95
N ALA A 350 1.60 -5.20 -2.03
CA ALA A 350 0.57 -6.22 -2.13
C ALA A 350 -0.35 -5.96 -3.34
N VAL A 351 -0.11 -6.68 -4.43
CA VAL A 351 -1.01 -6.68 -5.59
C VAL A 351 -2.13 -7.68 -5.33
N THR A 352 -3.30 -7.17 -4.95
CA THR A 352 -4.46 -7.98 -4.58
C THR A 352 -5.40 -8.21 -5.78
N PRO A 353 -6.23 -9.27 -5.75
CA PRO A 353 -7.26 -9.47 -6.78
C PRO A 353 -8.22 -8.28 -6.93
N SER A 354 -8.51 -7.56 -5.84
CA SER A 354 -9.34 -6.35 -5.89
C SER A 354 -8.68 -5.21 -6.67
N LEU A 355 -7.36 -5.02 -6.56
CA LEU A 355 -6.63 -4.05 -7.37
C LEU A 355 -6.60 -4.44 -8.84
N ILE A 356 -6.46 -5.73 -9.14
CA ILE A 356 -6.53 -6.24 -10.52
C ILE A 356 -7.92 -5.97 -11.11
N ALA A 357 -8.98 -6.29 -10.36
CA ALA A 357 -10.36 -6.01 -10.80
C ALA A 357 -10.61 -4.52 -11.00
N LEU A 358 -10.08 -3.64 -10.14
CA LEU A 358 -10.15 -2.20 -10.28
C LEU A 358 -9.43 -1.74 -11.56
N GLY A 359 -8.23 -2.24 -11.83
CA GLY A 359 -7.47 -1.93 -13.06
C GLY A 359 -8.18 -2.38 -14.33
N LEU A 360 -8.78 -3.58 -14.32
CA LEU A 360 -9.61 -4.07 -15.44
C LEU A 360 -10.87 -3.22 -15.64
N GLY A 361 -11.55 -2.83 -14.56
CA GLY A 361 -12.72 -1.94 -14.62
C GLY A 361 -12.36 -0.55 -15.14
N PHE A 362 -11.21 -0.02 -14.74
CA PHE A 362 -10.70 1.24 -15.26
C PHE A 362 -10.40 1.16 -16.76
N ALA A 363 -9.69 0.13 -17.21
CA ALA A 363 -9.41 -0.09 -18.61
C ALA A 363 -10.68 -0.33 -19.45
N PHE A 364 -11.68 -1.02 -18.90
CA PHE A 364 -13.00 -1.15 -19.53
C PHE A 364 -13.63 0.21 -19.78
N THR A 365 -13.62 1.10 -18.79
CA THR A 365 -14.18 2.45 -18.92
C THR A 365 -13.44 3.27 -19.99
N LEU A 366 -12.10 3.25 -19.96
CA LEU A 366 -11.27 3.96 -20.93
C LEU A 366 -11.44 3.40 -22.35
N GLY A 367 -11.47 2.07 -22.50
CA GLY A 367 -11.69 1.39 -23.78
C GLY A 367 -13.09 1.65 -24.34
N PHE A 368 -14.10 1.71 -23.47
CA PHE A 368 -15.45 2.07 -23.87
C PHE A 368 -15.52 3.51 -24.39
N VAL A 369 -14.98 4.48 -23.66
CA VAL A 369 -14.96 5.89 -24.05
C VAL A 369 -14.13 6.08 -25.33
N GLY A 370 -12.94 5.46 -25.40
CA GLY A 370 -12.05 5.54 -26.56
C GLY A 370 -12.61 4.88 -27.83
N GLY A 371 -13.46 3.84 -27.65
CA GLY A 371 -14.12 3.16 -28.80
C GLY A 371 -15.44 3.78 -29.23
N LEU A 372 -16.15 4.49 -28.34
CA LEU A 372 -17.53 4.94 -28.59
C LEU A 372 -17.65 5.93 -29.74
N PHE A 373 -16.84 6.98 -29.76
CA PHE A 373 -16.91 8.00 -30.82
C PHE A 373 -16.53 7.45 -32.19
N PRO A 374 -15.42 6.68 -32.36
CA PRO A 374 -15.11 6.01 -33.61
C PRO A 374 -16.20 5.04 -34.07
N ALA A 375 -16.82 4.31 -33.12
CA ALA A 375 -17.89 3.36 -33.42
C ALA A 375 -19.16 4.07 -34.00
N ILE A 376 -19.56 5.19 -33.38
CA ILE A 376 -20.69 6.00 -33.86
C ILE A 376 -20.36 6.55 -35.24
N ARG A 377 -19.13 7.06 -35.46
CA ARG A 377 -18.71 7.55 -36.79
C ARG A 377 -18.72 6.45 -37.83
N ALA A 378 -18.26 5.24 -37.53
CA ALA A 378 -18.32 4.08 -38.40
C ALA A 378 -19.75 3.77 -38.90
N ALA A 379 -20.71 3.84 -37.98
CA ALA A 379 -22.13 3.61 -38.30
C ALA A 379 -22.78 4.74 -39.08
N SER A 380 -22.27 5.95 -39.03
CA SER A 380 -22.81 7.14 -39.71
C SER A 380 -22.20 7.40 -41.08
N LEU A 381 -21.22 6.60 -41.54
CA LEU A 381 -20.58 6.76 -42.85
C LEU A 381 -21.64 6.65 -44.00
N PRO A 382 -21.68 7.63 -44.95
CA PRO A 382 -22.56 7.57 -46.11
C PRO A 382 -22.12 6.42 -47.01
N VAL A 383 -23.03 5.46 -47.24
CA VAL A 383 -22.74 4.25 -48.05
C VAL A 383 -22.34 4.61 -49.49
N ALA A 384 -23.03 5.62 -50.08
CA ALA A 384 -22.76 6.06 -51.44
C ALA A 384 -21.38 6.69 -51.63
N ASP A 385 -20.94 7.49 -50.69
CA ASP A 385 -19.64 8.19 -50.76
C ASP A 385 -18.48 7.24 -50.53
N ALA A 386 -18.64 6.29 -49.60
CA ALA A 386 -17.61 5.30 -49.27
C ALA A 386 -17.39 4.29 -50.44
N LEU A 387 -18.41 4.01 -51.26
CA LEU A 387 -18.29 3.14 -52.42
C LEU A 387 -17.76 3.87 -53.69
N ARG A 388 -17.73 5.21 -53.66
CA ARG A 388 -17.21 6.04 -54.76
C ARG A 388 -15.74 6.45 -54.58
N ALA A 389 -15.21 6.28 -53.40
CA ALA A 389 -13.82 6.67 -53.06
C ALA A 389 -12.82 5.58 -53.54
N THR A 390 -12.80 5.30 -54.84
CA THR A 390 -11.80 4.48 -55.53
C THR A 390 -10.86 5.35 -56.34
#